data_f8b658d33b988fcef2719f2e8c2a6ae8
#
_entry.id   f8b658d33b988fcef2719f2e8c2a6ae8
#
_cell.length_a   1.000
_cell.length_b   1.000
_cell.length_c   1.000
_cell.angle_alpha   90.00
_cell.angle_beta   90.00
_cell.angle_gamma   90.00
#
_symmetry.space_group_name_H-M   'P 1'
#
loop_
_entity.id
_entity.type
_entity.pdbx_description
1 polymer ?
#
loop_
_entity_poly.entity_id
_entity_poly.type
_entity_poly.pdbx_seq_one_letter_code
_entity_poly.pdbx_strand_id
1 'polypeptide(L)'
;MSPFRVKTTECRIGIVGQYNAGKTVFLTSLINHLEHHDPERFRLGDGTVTINRFETVPCTEEGWISFNYRGYRDALVHQGRWPEKTRDCSQYCCRFERSDWFFSDALVKFYDLPGERLADAAMFDRSFAEWSDHLLGIIMNDTPYRNACTPFFERISTLLASSSAATESIESELIDSYKLSLARLILNYKPLISPSTFYLDQHGSLAKGNDAESLAASRVLGLSAQKQFLPLPASLRQAFPELTATFAERYNQYVNEIVTPFLKALYACHSLIVLVDILTILAAGVGMYDDNWQMLRDLFEVLNPGENFLMRVGRELSKLLLPHQLRPGWITRVAFVAPKMDLVHPEDRDRLERLLQKMVGKLATDRTGLRYRFFNCAAVVSTVALPIEENRRFLKGIPYRDLKGKKIPPGEPQKFTVSGLPEDWPREWHAGDYFFPEVYPVIPARKSCPPDQLNLDRIFDFVLD
;
A
#
# COMPACT_ATOMS: atom_id res chain seq x y z
N MET A 1 26.61 34.48 -12.96
CA MET A 1 26.84 33.41 -11.96
C MET A 1 26.64 33.99 -10.58
N SER A 2 25.54 33.68 -9.90
CA SER A 2 25.26 34.21 -8.56
C SER A 2 26.13 33.44 -7.54
N PRO A 3 26.86 34.11 -6.65
CA PRO A 3 27.74 33.46 -5.66
C PRO A 3 26.99 32.90 -4.45
N PHE A 4 25.66 32.96 -4.43
CA PHE A 4 24.87 32.43 -3.30
C PHE A 4 24.62 30.96 -3.54
N ARG A 5 25.22 30.09 -2.71
CA ARG A 5 24.85 28.68 -2.63
C ARG A 5 23.39 28.59 -2.18
N VAL A 6 22.52 28.18 -3.07
CA VAL A 6 21.14 27.83 -2.74
C VAL A 6 21.18 26.66 -1.77
N LYS A 7 20.56 26.80 -0.60
CA LYS A 7 20.45 25.70 0.37
C LYS A 7 19.42 24.71 -0.18
N THR A 8 19.78 23.46 -0.37
CA THR A 8 18.84 22.41 -0.76
C THR A 8 18.23 21.80 0.50
N THR A 9 16.92 21.84 0.62
CA THR A 9 16.16 21.14 1.67
C THR A 9 15.68 19.82 1.12
N GLU A 10 16.18 18.71 1.68
CA GLU A 10 15.78 17.37 1.29
C GLU A 10 14.55 16.92 2.10
N CYS A 11 13.50 16.54 1.40
CA CYS A 11 12.27 15.95 1.95
C CYS A 11 12.09 14.54 1.39
N ARG A 12 11.85 13.56 2.28
CA ARG A 12 11.58 12.17 1.93
C ARG A 12 10.16 11.83 2.34
N ILE A 13 9.34 11.47 1.36
CA ILE A 13 7.90 11.21 1.54
C ILE A 13 7.62 9.77 1.13
N GLY A 14 7.19 8.95 2.09
CA GLY A 14 6.72 7.58 1.84
C GLY A 14 5.23 7.58 1.52
N ILE A 15 4.83 6.80 0.52
CA ILE A 15 3.43 6.55 0.18
C ILE A 15 3.14 5.09 0.44
N VAL A 16 2.27 4.82 1.41
CA VAL A 16 1.87 3.49 1.86
C VAL A 16 0.38 3.30 1.62
N GLY A 17 -0.04 2.13 1.30
CA GLY A 17 -1.47 1.80 1.17
C GLY A 17 -1.64 0.42 0.59
N GLN A 18 -2.79 -0.17 0.82
CA GLN A 18 -3.11 -1.50 0.33
C GLN A 18 -3.16 -1.58 -1.20
N TYR A 19 -3.16 -2.82 -1.68
CA TYR A 19 -3.42 -3.14 -3.07
C TYR A 19 -4.72 -2.48 -3.55
N ASN A 20 -4.68 -1.82 -4.70
CA ASN A 20 -5.79 -1.03 -5.24
C ASN A 20 -6.17 0.27 -4.51
N ALA A 21 -5.49 0.67 -3.46
CA ALA A 21 -5.75 1.96 -2.81
C ALA A 21 -5.41 3.18 -3.70
N GLY A 22 -4.85 2.97 -4.91
CA GLY A 22 -4.59 4.05 -5.85
C GLY A 22 -3.23 4.74 -5.69
N LYS A 23 -2.24 4.13 -5.02
CA LYS A 23 -0.88 4.70 -4.81
C LYS A 23 -0.24 5.21 -6.10
N THR A 24 -0.19 4.37 -7.14
CA THR A 24 0.41 4.73 -8.44
C THR A 24 -0.29 5.93 -9.08
N VAL A 25 -1.63 5.96 -9.05
CA VAL A 25 -2.43 7.08 -9.57
C VAL A 25 -2.17 8.34 -8.76
N PHE A 26 -2.17 8.22 -7.43
CA PHE A 26 -1.90 9.33 -6.51
C PHE A 26 -0.54 9.96 -6.79
N LEU A 27 0.52 9.16 -6.81
CA LEU A 27 1.89 9.65 -7.04
C LEU A 27 2.05 10.22 -8.46
N THR A 28 1.50 9.55 -9.48
CA THR A 28 1.55 10.05 -10.87
C THR A 28 0.86 11.40 -11.00
N SER A 29 -0.33 11.55 -10.43
CA SER A 29 -1.08 12.81 -10.46
C SER A 29 -0.36 13.91 -9.69
N LEU A 30 0.16 13.60 -8.50
CA LEU A 30 0.94 14.54 -7.70
C LEU A 30 2.15 15.08 -8.47
N ILE A 31 2.98 14.19 -9.04
CA ILE A 31 4.15 14.61 -9.82
C ILE A 31 3.72 15.44 -11.03
N ASN A 32 2.63 15.06 -11.71
CA ASN A 32 2.12 15.81 -12.87
C ASN A 32 1.69 17.24 -12.51
N HIS A 33 1.06 17.41 -11.34
CA HIS A 33 0.70 18.75 -10.83
C HIS A 33 1.91 19.57 -10.38
N LEU A 34 2.98 18.93 -9.91
CA LEU A 34 4.24 19.61 -9.57
C LEU A 34 5.00 20.03 -10.84
N GLU A 35 5.06 19.17 -11.86
CA GLU A 35 5.73 19.44 -13.14
C GLU A 35 5.03 20.53 -13.96
N HIS A 36 3.70 20.55 -13.93
CA HIS A 36 2.86 21.46 -14.69
C HIS A 36 2.02 22.33 -13.73
N HIS A 37 2.72 22.96 -12.79
CA HIS A 37 2.07 23.68 -11.70
C HIS A 37 1.20 24.83 -12.24
N ASP A 38 -0.08 24.77 -11.86
CA ASP A 38 -1.08 25.80 -12.07
C ASP A 38 -1.69 26.17 -10.71
N PRO A 39 -1.41 27.36 -10.17
CA PRO A 39 -1.85 27.75 -8.84
C PRO A 39 -3.37 27.88 -8.68
N GLU A 40 -4.12 27.96 -9.79
CA GLU A 40 -5.60 27.95 -9.74
C GLU A 40 -6.14 26.52 -9.53
N ARG A 41 -5.41 25.51 -9.95
CA ARG A 41 -5.83 24.09 -9.92
C ARG A 41 -5.13 23.24 -8.86
N PHE A 42 -3.95 23.68 -8.41
CA PHE A 42 -3.14 23.01 -7.39
C PHE A 42 -2.60 24.08 -6.43
N ARG A 43 -3.33 24.30 -5.33
CA ARG A 43 -3.15 25.44 -4.43
C ARG A 43 -2.23 25.12 -3.27
N LEU A 44 -1.02 25.62 -3.27
CA LEU A 44 -0.08 25.54 -2.16
C LEU A 44 -0.10 26.80 -1.34
N GLY A 45 0.11 26.69 -0.02
CA GLY A 45 0.08 27.84 0.91
C GLY A 45 -1.20 28.66 0.74
N ASP A 46 -2.36 28.02 0.72
CA ASP A 46 -3.67 28.66 0.46
C ASP A 46 -3.76 29.39 -0.88
N GLY A 47 -2.97 28.97 -1.88
CA GLY A 47 -2.94 29.53 -3.23
C GLY A 47 -1.94 30.69 -3.41
N THR A 48 -1.12 30.97 -2.42
CA THR A 48 -0.11 32.03 -2.47
C THR A 48 1.27 31.54 -2.94
N VAL A 49 1.50 30.24 -2.92
CA VAL A 49 2.78 29.61 -3.25
C VAL A 49 2.77 29.06 -4.69
N THR A 50 3.84 29.37 -5.44
CA THR A 50 4.06 28.84 -6.79
C THR A 50 5.29 27.93 -6.80
N ILE A 51 5.26 26.94 -7.70
CA ILE A 51 6.39 26.07 -8.00
C ILE A 51 7.06 26.55 -9.28
N ASN A 52 8.36 26.76 -9.22
CA ASN A 52 9.19 27.14 -10.32
C ASN A 52 10.31 26.11 -10.54
N ARG A 53 10.87 26.07 -11.74
CA ARG A 53 12.05 25.27 -12.10
C ARG A 53 11.96 23.81 -11.64
N PHE A 54 10.83 23.17 -11.95
CA PHE A 54 10.70 21.73 -11.70
C PHE A 54 11.66 20.95 -12.60
N GLU A 55 12.44 20.05 -11.99
CA GLU A 55 13.30 19.10 -12.70
C GLU A 55 13.23 17.70 -12.09
N THR A 56 13.22 16.67 -12.91
CA THR A 56 13.39 15.28 -12.47
C THR A 56 14.88 15.03 -12.19
N VAL A 57 15.21 14.53 -11.03
CA VAL A 57 16.57 14.21 -10.61
C VAL A 57 16.76 12.68 -10.65
N PRO A 58 17.90 12.17 -11.14
CA PRO A 58 18.17 10.73 -11.07
C PRO A 58 18.13 10.23 -9.62
N CYS A 59 17.45 9.11 -9.40
CA CYS A 59 17.48 8.44 -8.12
C CYS A 59 18.80 7.70 -7.96
N THR A 60 19.52 7.96 -6.87
CA THR A 60 20.88 7.46 -6.61
C THR A 60 20.95 6.35 -5.57
N GLU A 61 19.83 5.95 -4.99
CA GLU A 61 19.78 4.94 -3.93
C GLU A 61 19.81 3.54 -4.56
N GLU A 62 20.83 2.75 -4.20
CA GLU A 62 20.98 1.38 -4.69
C GLU A 62 19.82 0.48 -4.25
N GLY A 63 19.39 -0.42 -5.13
CA GLY A 63 18.33 -1.40 -4.87
C GLY A 63 16.91 -0.88 -5.07
N TRP A 64 16.72 0.39 -5.51
CA TRP A 64 15.41 0.96 -5.79
C TRP A 64 15.10 1.05 -7.27
N ILE A 65 13.89 0.65 -7.64
CA ILE A 65 13.40 0.79 -9.01
C ILE A 65 12.92 2.24 -9.23
N SER A 66 13.27 2.82 -10.37
CA SER A 66 12.75 4.13 -10.75
C SER A 66 11.26 4.05 -11.05
N PHE A 67 10.47 4.92 -10.42
CA PHE A 67 9.03 5.02 -10.69
C PHE A 67 8.78 5.44 -12.15
N ASN A 68 8.01 4.65 -12.89
CA ASN A 68 7.74 4.87 -14.31
C ASN A 68 6.74 6.03 -14.55
N TYR A 69 7.06 7.21 -14.03
CA TYR A 69 6.19 8.38 -14.12
C TYR A 69 5.71 8.68 -15.54
N ARG A 70 6.63 8.67 -16.52
CA ARG A 70 6.29 9.02 -17.92
C ARG A 70 5.25 8.05 -18.51
N GLY A 71 5.42 6.75 -18.32
CA GLY A 71 4.47 5.74 -18.79
C GLY A 71 3.12 5.85 -18.11
N TYR A 72 3.12 6.09 -16.81
CA TYR A 72 1.89 6.23 -16.01
C TYR A 72 1.15 7.53 -16.34
N ARG A 73 1.87 8.64 -16.54
CA ARG A 73 1.29 9.90 -16.99
C ARG A 73 0.67 9.77 -18.38
N ASP A 74 1.37 9.10 -19.30
CA ASP A 74 0.85 8.87 -20.67
C ASP A 74 -0.46 8.07 -20.63
N ALA A 75 -0.54 7.04 -19.81
CA ALA A 75 -1.76 6.27 -19.61
C ALA A 75 -2.93 7.15 -19.16
N LEU A 76 -2.72 8.04 -18.18
CA LEU A 76 -3.75 8.91 -17.63
C LEU A 76 -4.15 10.04 -18.59
N VAL A 77 -3.16 10.75 -19.17
CA VAL A 77 -3.39 12.03 -19.88
C VAL A 77 -3.71 11.80 -21.36
N HIS A 78 -3.13 10.77 -21.97
CA HIS A 78 -3.25 10.55 -23.41
C HIS A 78 -4.11 9.33 -23.77
N GLN A 79 -4.06 8.28 -22.98
CA GLN A 79 -4.76 7.04 -23.30
C GLN A 79 -6.11 6.87 -22.56
N GLY A 80 -6.42 7.70 -21.57
CA GLY A 80 -7.63 7.57 -20.76
C GLY A 80 -7.71 6.22 -20.06
N ARG A 81 -6.56 5.73 -19.53
CA ARG A 81 -6.46 4.45 -18.85
C ARG A 81 -5.82 4.63 -17.48
N TRP A 82 -6.24 3.81 -16.54
CA TRP A 82 -5.53 3.72 -15.27
C TRP A 82 -4.13 3.15 -15.49
N PRO A 83 -3.10 3.71 -14.83
CA PRO A 83 -1.75 3.17 -14.84
C PRO A 83 -1.73 1.70 -14.41
N GLU A 84 -0.78 0.94 -14.93
CA GLU A 84 -0.50 -0.37 -14.41
C GLU A 84 -0.04 -0.29 -12.94
N LYS A 85 -0.36 -1.33 -12.19
CA LYS A 85 -0.06 -1.36 -10.76
C LYS A 85 1.43 -1.52 -10.53
N THR A 86 1.97 -0.72 -9.64
CA THR A 86 3.33 -0.88 -9.14
C THR A 86 3.38 -2.09 -8.19
N ARG A 87 4.37 -2.96 -8.34
CA ARG A 87 4.51 -4.22 -7.60
C ARG A 87 5.68 -4.19 -6.63
N ASP A 88 6.73 -3.47 -7.00
CA ASP A 88 7.97 -3.35 -6.26
C ASP A 88 8.05 -1.98 -5.61
N CYS A 89 8.91 -1.88 -4.58
CA CYS A 89 9.27 -0.60 -4.03
C CYS A 89 9.92 0.26 -5.11
N SER A 90 9.36 1.42 -5.38
CA SER A 90 9.90 2.34 -6.38
C SER A 90 10.09 3.74 -5.82
N GLN A 91 10.99 4.51 -6.42
CA GLN A 91 11.29 5.87 -6.00
C GLN A 91 11.22 6.85 -7.17
N TYR A 92 10.87 8.08 -6.85
CA TYR A 92 10.92 9.22 -7.77
C TYR A 92 11.57 10.41 -7.08
N CYS A 93 12.51 11.07 -7.75
CA CYS A 93 13.20 12.22 -7.21
C CYS A 93 12.97 13.42 -8.10
N CYS A 94 12.62 14.54 -7.49
CA CYS A 94 12.48 15.82 -8.18
C CYS A 94 13.03 16.97 -7.36
N ARG A 95 13.40 18.03 -8.04
CA ARG A 95 13.82 19.31 -7.46
C ARG A 95 12.96 20.41 -8.01
N PHE A 96 12.59 21.38 -7.17
CA PHE A 96 11.86 22.56 -7.57
C PHE A 96 12.09 23.70 -6.59
N GLU A 97 11.80 24.94 -7.03
CA GLU A 97 11.79 26.13 -6.19
C GLU A 97 10.35 26.46 -5.76
N ARG A 98 10.16 26.77 -4.49
CA ARG A 98 8.90 27.34 -3.97
C ARG A 98 9.06 28.86 -3.81
N SER A 99 8.03 29.62 -4.18
CA SER A 99 8.07 31.09 -4.10
C SER A 99 8.19 31.63 -2.67
N ASP A 100 7.77 30.84 -1.65
CA ASP A 100 7.85 31.21 -0.23
C ASP A 100 9.17 30.74 0.43
N TRP A 101 10.00 29.94 -0.22
CA TRP A 101 11.28 29.47 0.28
C TRP A 101 12.44 30.32 -0.28
N PHE A 102 12.83 31.34 0.47
CA PHE A 102 13.93 32.21 0.08
C PHE A 102 15.27 31.45 0.06
N PHE A 103 15.96 31.49 -1.09
CA PHE A 103 17.30 30.92 -1.29
C PHE A 103 17.42 29.41 -1.01
N SER A 104 16.33 28.65 -1.14
CA SER A 104 16.38 27.20 -0.99
C SER A 104 15.53 26.48 -2.04
N ASP A 105 16.10 25.36 -2.56
CA ASP A 105 15.38 24.43 -3.42
C ASP A 105 14.84 23.29 -2.56
N ALA A 106 13.66 22.77 -2.94
CA ALA A 106 13.17 21.50 -2.43
C ALA A 106 13.73 20.36 -3.27
N LEU A 107 14.44 19.42 -2.65
CA LEU A 107 14.73 18.11 -3.22
C LEU A 107 13.78 17.10 -2.57
N VAL A 108 12.78 16.67 -3.33
CA VAL A 108 11.76 15.74 -2.82
C VAL A 108 12.01 14.35 -3.39
N LYS A 109 12.09 13.37 -2.48
CA LYS A 109 12.19 11.95 -2.81
C LYS A 109 10.89 11.27 -2.38
N PHE A 110 10.17 10.74 -3.33
CA PHE A 110 8.99 9.93 -3.10
C PHE A 110 9.34 8.46 -3.12
N TYR A 111 8.83 7.71 -2.15
CA TYR A 111 8.96 6.26 -2.05
C TYR A 111 7.58 5.62 -2.15
N ASP A 112 7.33 4.87 -3.23
CA ASP A 112 6.12 4.06 -3.38
C ASP A 112 6.35 2.72 -2.66
N LEU A 113 5.68 2.55 -1.52
CA LEU A 113 5.87 1.44 -0.59
C LEU A 113 4.63 0.54 -0.61
N PRO A 114 4.73 -0.72 -1.06
CA PRO A 114 3.62 -1.67 -0.98
C PRO A 114 3.18 -1.87 0.48
N GLY A 115 1.92 -1.56 0.79
CA GLY A 115 1.38 -1.73 2.15
C GLY A 115 1.35 -3.19 2.60
N GLU A 116 1.29 -4.11 1.67
CA GLU A 116 1.34 -5.56 1.91
C GLU A 116 2.65 -6.01 2.56
N ARG A 117 3.75 -5.27 2.36
CA ARG A 117 5.05 -5.51 3.02
C ARG A 117 4.98 -5.30 4.53
N LEU A 118 3.99 -4.57 5.02
CA LEU A 118 3.80 -4.39 6.47
C LEU A 118 3.49 -5.72 7.17
N ALA A 119 2.87 -6.68 6.49
CA ALA A 119 2.65 -8.02 7.03
C ALA A 119 3.96 -8.75 7.40
N ASP A 120 5.07 -8.39 6.72
CA ASP A 120 6.39 -8.96 6.98
C ASP A 120 7.21 -8.14 7.98
N ALA A 121 6.75 -6.96 8.38
CA ALA A 121 7.51 -6.09 9.29
C ALA A 121 7.85 -6.78 10.62
N ALA A 122 6.96 -7.65 11.10
CA ALA A 122 7.16 -8.46 12.29
C ALA A 122 8.33 -9.45 12.19
N MET A 123 8.84 -9.74 10.99
CA MET A 123 10.00 -10.62 10.80
C MET A 123 11.32 -9.97 11.21
N PHE A 124 11.40 -8.64 11.18
CA PHE A 124 12.66 -7.92 11.32
C PHE A 124 13.38 -8.16 12.65
N ASP A 125 12.63 -8.28 13.74
CA ASP A 125 13.17 -8.44 15.10
C ASP A 125 12.93 -9.83 15.71
N ARG A 126 12.43 -10.78 14.90
CA ARG A 126 12.13 -12.14 15.33
C ARG A 126 13.03 -13.16 14.65
N SER A 127 13.40 -14.18 15.37
CA SER A 127 13.94 -15.41 14.80
C SER A 127 12.87 -16.15 13.99
N PHE A 128 13.28 -17.07 13.13
CA PHE A 128 12.36 -17.92 12.37
C PHE A 128 11.34 -18.64 13.29
N ALA A 129 11.79 -19.11 14.44
CA ALA A 129 10.91 -19.79 15.40
C ALA A 129 9.88 -18.83 16.01
N GLU A 130 10.31 -17.66 16.50
CA GLU A 130 9.42 -16.64 17.07
C GLU A 130 8.42 -16.09 16.05
N TRP A 131 8.87 -15.86 14.81
CA TRP A 131 7.98 -15.45 13.71
C TRP A 131 6.95 -16.55 13.40
N SER A 132 7.39 -17.81 13.31
CA SER A 132 6.50 -18.94 13.05
C SER A 132 5.41 -19.05 14.13
N ASP A 133 5.79 -18.99 15.39
CA ASP A 133 4.85 -19.07 16.51
C ASP A 133 3.88 -17.89 16.54
N HIS A 134 4.37 -16.69 16.26
CA HIS A 134 3.54 -15.48 16.17
C HIS A 134 2.50 -15.57 15.04
N LEU A 135 2.94 -15.91 13.81
CA LEU A 135 2.05 -15.99 12.65
C LEU A 135 1.02 -17.12 12.79
N LEU A 136 1.45 -18.30 13.25
CA LEU A 136 0.54 -19.42 13.51
C LEU A 136 -0.45 -19.09 14.63
N GLY A 137 -0.03 -18.32 15.64
CA GLY A 137 -0.92 -17.81 16.68
C GLY A 137 -2.03 -16.92 16.12
N ILE A 138 -1.71 -16.01 15.19
CA ILE A 138 -2.70 -15.17 14.52
C ILE A 138 -3.68 -16.04 13.71
N ILE A 139 -3.16 -16.98 12.91
CA ILE A 139 -3.98 -17.88 12.07
C ILE A 139 -4.94 -18.70 12.91
N MET A 140 -4.49 -19.21 14.06
CA MET A 140 -5.32 -20.06 14.94
C MET A 140 -6.41 -19.30 15.68
N ASN A 141 -6.18 -18.03 16.00
CA ASN A 141 -7.12 -17.18 16.74
C ASN A 141 -8.20 -16.54 15.87
N ASP A 142 -8.02 -16.49 14.56
CA ASP A 142 -9.00 -15.93 13.62
C ASP A 142 -9.67 -17.05 12.81
N THR A 143 -10.99 -17.19 12.91
CA THR A 143 -11.74 -18.29 12.28
C THR A 143 -11.61 -18.33 10.76
N PRO A 144 -11.75 -17.22 9.99
CA PRO A 144 -11.52 -17.19 8.57
C PRO A 144 -10.11 -17.65 8.18
N TYR A 145 -9.07 -17.19 8.87
CA TYR A 145 -7.68 -17.61 8.60
C TYR A 145 -7.47 -19.10 8.90
N ARG A 146 -7.97 -19.56 10.04
CA ARG A 146 -7.89 -20.98 10.43
C ARG A 146 -8.57 -21.89 9.41
N ASN A 147 -9.77 -21.52 8.94
CA ASN A 147 -10.51 -22.31 7.94
C ASN A 147 -9.78 -22.37 6.60
N ALA A 148 -9.21 -21.26 6.13
CA ALA A 148 -8.42 -21.23 4.91
C ALA A 148 -7.16 -22.10 5.03
N CYS A 149 -6.53 -22.18 6.21
CA CYS A 149 -5.32 -22.94 6.47
C CYS A 149 -5.57 -24.40 6.87
N THR A 150 -6.81 -24.90 6.84
CA THR A 150 -7.13 -26.31 7.12
C THR A 150 -6.25 -27.32 6.35
N PRO A 151 -6.02 -27.18 5.02
CA PRO A 151 -5.17 -28.14 4.30
C PRO A 151 -3.73 -28.20 4.82
N PHE A 152 -3.20 -27.07 5.22
CA PHE A 152 -1.87 -26.97 5.80
C PHE A 152 -1.79 -27.70 7.17
N PHE A 153 -2.76 -27.47 8.05
CA PHE A 153 -2.79 -28.13 9.35
C PHE A 153 -3.07 -29.66 9.25
N GLU A 154 -3.91 -30.08 8.32
CA GLU A 154 -4.14 -31.51 8.05
C GLU A 154 -2.85 -32.17 7.55
N ARG A 155 -2.08 -31.49 6.68
CA ARG A 155 -0.79 -32.02 6.22
C ARG A 155 0.22 -32.15 7.35
N ILE A 156 0.32 -31.14 8.22
CA ILE A 156 1.16 -31.19 9.43
C ILE A 156 0.81 -32.42 10.28
N SER A 157 -0.48 -32.62 10.56
CA SER A 157 -0.96 -33.73 11.38
C SER A 157 -0.61 -35.09 10.76
N THR A 158 -0.74 -35.23 9.43
CA THR A 158 -0.36 -36.44 8.70
C THR A 158 1.14 -36.71 8.78
N LEU A 159 1.98 -35.68 8.61
CA LEU A 159 3.44 -35.80 8.70
C LEU A 159 3.93 -36.22 10.07
N LEU A 160 3.32 -35.69 11.13
CA LEU A 160 3.67 -36.04 12.51
C LEU A 160 3.23 -37.47 12.87
N ALA A 161 2.20 -38.00 12.21
CA ALA A 161 1.73 -39.39 12.39
C ALA A 161 2.53 -40.41 11.57
N SER A 162 3.18 -40.00 10.47
CA SER A 162 3.93 -40.88 9.56
C SER A 162 5.43 -40.78 9.83
N SER A 163 6.05 -41.91 10.24
CA SER A 163 7.48 -41.96 10.61
C SER A 163 8.46 -42.07 9.43
N SER A 164 8.02 -41.97 8.18
CA SER A 164 8.86 -42.37 7.03
C SER A 164 8.49 -41.62 5.74
N ALA A 165 9.08 -40.43 5.52
CA ALA A 165 9.09 -39.81 4.20
C ALA A 165 10.46 -39.12 3.96
N ALA A 166 10.88 -39.05 2.68
CA ALA A 166 12.10 -38.34 2.29
C ALA A 166 11.92 -36.83 2.52
N THR A 167 12.93 -36.16 3.02
CA THR A 167 12.88 -34.71 3.42
C THR A 167 12.43 -33.80 2.26
N GLU A 168 12.86 -34.06 1.02
CA GLU A 168 12.47 -33.26 -0.14
C GLU A 168 10.96 -33.37 -0.48
N SER A 169 10.36 -34.55 -0.29
CA SER A 169 8.92 -34.73 -0.47
C SER A 169 8.14 -33.96 0.60
N ILE A 170 8.62 -33.97 1.83
CA ILE A 170 8.00 -33.23 2.95
C ILE A 170 8.03 -31.72 2.70
N GLU A 171 9.16 -31.18 2.23
CA GLU A 171 9.31 -29.76 1.93
C GLU A 171 8.29 -29.33 0.87
N SER A 172 8.23 -30.02 -0.28
CA SER A 172 7.32 -29.69 -1.38
C SER A 172 5.86 -29.72 -0.93
N GLU A 173 5.46 -30.76 -0.22
CA GLU A 173 4.08 -30.95 0.22
C GLU A 173 3.62 -29.91 1.25
N LEU A 174 4.51 -29.49 2.14
CA LEU A 174 4.24 -28.39 3.09
C LEU A 174 4.11 -27.06 2.35
N ILE A 175 5.01 -26.76 1.40
CA ILE A 175 4.96 -25.57 0.59
C ILE A 175 3.65 -25.51 -0.21
N ASP A 176 3.26 -26.59 -0.90
CA ASP A 176 2.04 -26.62 -1.71
C ASP A 176 0.77 -26.45 -0.86
N SER A 177 0.69 -27.11 0.30
CA SER A 177 -0.45 -26.98 1.21
C SER A 177 -0.57 -25.60 1.79
N TYR A 178 0.56 -24.94 2.14
CA TYR A 178 0.55 -23.57 2.64
C TYR A 178 0.22 -22.56 1.53
N LYS A 179 0.77 -22.74 0.33
CA LYS A 179 0.41 -21.92 -0.85
C LYS A 179 -1.08 -21.98 -1.17
N LEU A 180 -1.68 -23.17 -1.09
CA LEU A 180 -3.12 -23.33 -1.28
C LEU A 180 -3.91 -22.57 -0.20
N SER A 181 -3.46 -22.63 1.03
CA SER A 181 -4.07 -21.88 2.13
C SER A 181 -4.01 -20.35 1.91
N LEU A 182 -2.85 -19.84 1.51
CA LEU A 182 -2.70 -18.41 1.20
C LEU A 182 -3.49 -17.99 -0.04
N ALA A 183 -3.59 -18.85 -1.06
CA ALA A 183 -4.42 -18.59 -2.24
C ALA A 183 -5.90 -18.46 -1.88
N ARG A 184 -6.41 -19.31 -0.98
CA ARG A 184 -7.77 -19.19 -0.44
C ARG A 184 -7.98 -17.87 0.30
N LEU A 185 -6.99 -17.42 1.08
CA LEU A 185 -7.04 -16.12 1.76
C LEU A 185 -7.11 -14.97 0.76
N ILE A 186 -6.31 -14.99 -0.31
CA ILE A 186 -6.35 -13.96 -1.36
C ILE A 186 -7.73 -13.91 -2.04
N LEU A 187 -8.31 -15.05 -2.37
CA LEU A 187 -9.62 -15.11 -3.01
C LEU A 187 -10.75 -14.63 -2.09
N ASN A 188 -10.56 -14.73 -0.78
CA ASN A 188 -11.48 -14.19 0.24
C ASN A 188 -11.11 -12.77 0.71
N TYR A 189 -10.26 -12.07 -0.05
CA TYR A 189 -9.83 -10.68 0.21
C TYR A 189 -9.15 -10.47 1.59
N LYS A 190 -8.45 -11.48 2.11
CA LYS A 190 -7.70 -11.37 3.36
C LYS A 190 -6.28 -10.84 3.11
N PRO A 191 -5.87 -9.69 3.67
CA PRO A 191 -4.61 -9.02 3.35
C PRO A 191 -3.41 -9.53 4.16
N LEU A 192 -3.61 -10.19 5.29
CA LEU A 192 -2.51 -10.68 6.12
C LEU A 192 -1.90 -11.94 5.51
N ILE A 193 -0.99 -11.76 4.58
CA ILE A 193 -0.29 -12.84 3.87
C ILE A 193 1.21 -12.64 4.04
N SER A 194 1.85 -13.56 4.75
CA SER A 194 3.28 -13.57 4.97
C SER A 194 3.85 -14.97 4.61
N PRO A 195 4.92 -15.03 3.80
CA PRO A 195 5.66 -13.90 3.21
C PRO A 195 4.85 -13.13 2.16
N SER A 196 4.93 -11.81 2.22
CA SER A 196 4.14 -10.91 1.37
C SER A 196 4.43 -11.04 -0.13
N THR A 197 5.57 -11.62 -0.50
CA THR A 197 5.89 -11.95 -1.90
C THR A 197 4.85 -12.85 -2.54
N PHE A 198 4.20 -13.71 -1.77
CA PHE A 198 3.12 -14.53 -2.29
C PHE A 198 1.93 -13.68 -2.78
N TYR A 199 1.65 -12.56 -2.11
CA TYR A 199 0.60 -11.62 -2.53
C TYR A 199 1.07 -10.76 -3.71
N LEU A 200 2.31 -10.27 -3.68
CA LEU A 200 2.85 -9.24 -4.57
C LEU A 200 3.41 -9.79 -5.89
N ASP A 201 3.24 -11.03 -6.23
CA ASP A 201 3.71 -11.74 -7.42
C ASP A 201 4.69 -11.00 -8.38
N GLN A 202 5.84 -11.60 -8.64
CA GLN A 202 6.87 -11.01 -9.52
C GLN A 202 6.52 -11.06 -11.02
N HIS A 203 5.57 -11.88 -11.45
CA HIS A 203 5.27 -12.14 -12.87
C HIS A 203 4.00 -11.48 -13.41
N GLY A 204 3.26 -10.79 -12.58
CA GLY A 204 2.23 -9.84 -13.02
C GLY A 204 1.02 -10.34 -13.73
N SER A 205 0.80 -11.57 -13.88
CA SER A 205 -0.48 -12.11 -14.24
C SER A 205 -1.24 -12.46 -12.96
N LEU A 206 -2.33 -11.77 -12.70
CA LEU A 206 -3.42 -12.44 -12.01
C LEU A 206 -3.56 -13.77 -12.73
N ALA A 207 -3.34 -14.87 -12.00
CA ALA A 207 -3.46 -16.20 -12.58
C ALA A 207 -4.73 -16.23 -13.43
N LYS A 208 -4.65 -16.78 -14.62
CA LYS A 208 -5.80 -16.90 -15.53
C LYS A 208 -6.88 -17.87 -14.98
N GLY A 209 -6.73 -18.36 -13.74
CA GLY A 209 -7.69 -19.18 -13.01
C GLY A 209 -8.27 -18.39 -11.84
N ASN A 210 -9.59 -18.40 -11.70
CA ASN A 210 -10.28 -17.85 -10.54
C ASN A 210 -10.34 -18.87 -9.37
N ASP A 211 -9.47 -19.87 -9.38
CA ASP A 211 -9.42 -20.93 -8.37
C ASP A 211 -8.12 -20.90 -7.56
N ALA A 212 -8.19 -21.43 -6.35
CA ALA A 212 -7.08 -21.40 -5.39
C ALA A 212 -5.87 -22.24 -5.86
N GLU A 213 -6.09 -23.34 -6.56
CA GLU A 213 -5.07 -24.24 -7.04
C GLU A 213 -4.19 -23.58 -8.12
N SER A 214 -4.82 -22.95 -9.12
CA SER A 214 -4.12 -22.18 -10.16
C SER A 214 -3.34 -21.00 -9.58
N LEU A 215 -3.94 -20.29 -8.61
CA LEU A 215 -3.29 -19.20 -7.93
C LEU A 215 -2.08 -19.67 -7.11
N ALA A 216 -2.23 -20.75 -6.36
CA ALA A 216 -1.15 -21.35 -5.57
C ALA A 216 0.03 -21.80 -6.46
N ALA A 217 -0.25 -22.47 -7.58
CA ALA A 217 0.77 -22.94 -8.50
C ALA A 217 1.59 -21.79 -9.13
N SER A 218 0.96 -20.63 -9.38
CA SER A 218 1.60 -19.48 -10.04
C SER A 218 2.46 -18.62 -9.11
N ARG A 219 2.43 -18.83 -7.79
CA ARG A 219 3.03 -17.93 -6.78
C ARG A 219 4.21 -18.55 -6.06
N VAL A 220 5.08 -17.69 -5.51
CA VAL A 220 6.31 -18.07 -4.79
C VAL A 220 6.24 -17.59 -3.34
N LEU A 221 6.66 -18.44 -2.40
CA LEU A 221 6.76 -18.13 -0.95
C LEU A 221 8.21 -17.76 -0.62
N GLY A 222 8.59 -16.50 -0.69
CA GLY A 222 9.94 -16.06 -0.38
C GLY A 222 10.64 -15.43 -1.58
N LEU A 223 11.95 -15.63 -1.72
CA LEU A 223 12.77 -14.93 -2.74
C LEU A 223 12.65 -15.52 -4.14
N SER A 224 12.54 -16.85 -4.25
CA SER A 224 12.45 -17.56 -5.52
C SER A 224 11.83 -18.94 -5.32
N ALA A 225 11.55 -19.65 -6.40
CA ALA A 225 11.03 -21.03 -6.35
C ALA A 225 11.94 -22.00 -5.56
N GLN A 226 13.25 -21.74 -5.54
CA GLN A 226 14.24 -22.56 -4.81
C GLN A 226 14.46 -22.07 -3.37
N LYS A 227 14.05 -20.86 -3.05
CA LYS A 227 14.23 -20.21 -1.74
C LYS A 227 12.90 -19.91 -1.08
N GLN A 228 12.01 -20.92 -1.10
CA GLN A 228 10.71 -20.84 -0.43
C GLN A 228 10.82 -21.25 1.03
N PHE A 229 10.03 -20.66 1.89
CA PHE A 229 9.90 -21.00 3.30
C PHE A 229 8.48 -20.71 3.82
N LEU A 230 8.11 -21.30 4.92
CA LEU A 230 6.80 -21.13 5.55
C LEU A 230 6.92 -21.26 7.07
N PRO A 231 5.94 -20.81 7.87
CA PRO A 231 5.97 -20.95 9.30
C PRO A 231 5.84 -22.43 9.71
N LEU A 232 6.71 -22.88 10.62
CA LEU A 232 6.67 -24.24 11.15
C LEU A 232 6.25 -24.24 12.63
N PRO A 233 5.25 -25.04 13.03
CA PRO A 233 4.93 -25.22 14.43
C PRO A 233 6.07 -25.91 15.19
N ALA A 234 6.14 -25.70 16.51
CA ALA A 234 7.20 -26.25 17.36
C ALA A 234 7.36 -27.77 17.23
N SER A 235 6.26 -28.50 17.08
CA SER A 235 6.26 -29.96 16.88
C SER A 235 7.01 -30.39 15.60
N LEU A 236 6.80 -29.70 14.48
CA LEU A 236 7.54 -29.97 13.25
C LEU A 236 8.99 -29.54 13.32
N ARG A 237 9.28 -28.41 13.98
CA ARG A 237 10.66 -27.95 14.17
C ARG A 237 11.50 -28.94 14.98
N GLN A 238 10.88 -29.63 15.94
CA GLN A 238 11.53 -30.70 16.73
C GLN A 238 11.68 -32.00 15.92
N ALA A 239 10.64 -32.37 15.15
CA ALA A 239 10.64 -33.61 14.40
C ALA A 239 11.58 -33.57 13.16
N PHE A 240 11.75 -32.38 12.53
CA PHE A 240 12.49 -32.21 11.29
C PHE A 240 13.53 -31.06 11.42
N PRO A 241 14.64 -31.26 12.17
CA PRO A 241 15.61 -30.20 12.43
C PRO A 241 16.37 -29.72 11.17
N GLU A 242 16.64 -30.57 10.18
CA GLU A 242 17.29 -30.21 8.94
C GLU A 242 16.40 -29.32 8.07
N LEU A 243 15.13 -29.66 7.92
CA LEU A 243 14.15 -28.83 7.21
C LEU A 243 13.99 -27.47 7.92
N THR A 244 13.98 -27.47 9.26
CA THR A 244 13.90 -26.26 10.06
C THR A 244 15.10 -25.34 9.80
N ALA A 245 16.31 -25.90 9.76
CA ALA A 245 17.53 -25.15 9.45
C ALA A 245 17.48 -24.53 8.03
N THR A 246 17.04 -25.30 7.05
CA THR A 246 16.86 -24.83 5.67
C THR A 246 15.88 -23.66 5.59
N PHE A 247 14.71 -23.79 6.22
CA PHE A 247 13.73 -22.69 6.23
C PHE A 247 14.20 -21.47 7.02
N ALA A 248 14.92 -21.66 8.11
CA ALA A 248 15.49 -20.57 8.88
C ALA A 248 16.57 -19.79 8.09
N GLU A 249 17.38 -20.47 7.29
CA GLU A 249 18.34 -19.82 6.40
C GLU A 249 17.63 -18.98 5.33
N ARG A 250 16.64 -19.54 4.65
CA ARG A 250 15.86 -18.85 3.62
C ARG A 250 15.07 -17.67 4.19
N TYR A 251 14.51 -17.82 5.39
CA TYR A 251 13.88 -16.75 6.15
C TYR A 251 14.85 -15.60 6.42
N ASN A 252 16.06 -15.88 6.90
CA ASN A 252 17.06 -14.86 7.17
C ASN A 252 17.50 -14.13 5.90
N GLN A 253 17.62 -14.85 4.77
CA GLN A 253 17.89 -14.24 3.47
C GLN A 253 16.75 -13.32 3.06
N TYR A 254 15.49 -13.75 3.21
CA TYR A 254 14.32 -12.94 2.92
C TYR A 254 14.25 -11.67 3.79
N VAL A 255 14.51 -11.78 5.08
CA VAL A 255 14.56 -10.63 5.99
C VAL A 255 15.63 -9.63 5.53
N ASN A 256 16.79 -10.10 5.11
CA ASN A 256 17.89 -9.24 4.69
C ASN A 256 17.63 -8.58 3.32
N GLU A 257 17.06 -9.31 2.36
CA GLU A 257 16.89 -8.84 0.97
C GLU A 257 15.58 -8.09 0.73
N ILE A 258 14.53 -8.35 1.52
CA ILE A 258 13.19 -7.78 1.31
C ILE A 258 12.75 -6.91 2.49
N VAL A 259 12.72 -7.47 3.71
CA VAL A 259 12.11 -6.79 4.86
C VAL A 259 12.98 -5.62 5.32
N THR A 260 14.28 -5.85 5.45
CA THR A 260 15.22 -4.83 5.93
C THR A 260 15.29 -3.61 5.00
N PRO A 261 15.43 -3.74 3.66
CA PRO A 261 15.39 -2.59 2.76
C PRO A 261 14.08 -1.81 2.81
N PHE A 262 12.95 -2.51 2.88
CA PHE A 262 11.63 -1.88 3.02
C PHE A 262 11.53 -1.03 4.28
N LEU A 263 11.90 -1.59 5.44
CA LEU A 263 11.87 -0.86 6.72
C LEU A 263 12.88 0.30 6.74
N LYS A 264 14.07 0.12 6.17
CA LYS A 264 15.05 1.21 6.03
C LYS A 264 14.48 2.38 5.27
N ALA A 265 13.78 2.13 4.15
CA ALA A 265 13.16 3.17 3.36
C ALA A 265 12.02 3.86 4.12
N LEU A 266 11.18 3.07 4.78
CA LEU A 266 10.10 3.61 5.60
C LEU A 266 10.63 4.54 6.70
N TYR A 267 11.68 4.11 7.43
CA TYR A 267 12.30 4.93 8.47
C TYR A 267 13.16 6.10 7.96
N ALA A 268 13.57 6.05 6.70
CA ALA A 268 14.26 7.18 6.09
C ALA A 268 13.31 8.33 5.74
N CYS A 269 12.00 8.12 5.70
CA CYS A 269 11.01 9.14 5.40
C CYS A 269 10.89 10.16 6.53
N HIS A 270 10.65 11.43 6.15
CA HIS A 270 10.28 12.50 7.09
C HIS A 270 8.76 12.57 7.26
N SER A 271 8.03 12.21 6.20
CA SER A 271 6.58 12.23 6.17
C SER A 271 6.02 10.98 5.48
N LEU A 272 4.83 10.57 5.88
CA LEU A 272 4.09 9.46 5.25
C LEU A 272 2.74 9.92 4.75
N ILE A 273 2.34 9.37 3.62
CA ILE A 273 0.97 9.40 3.08
C ILE A 273 0.44 7.97 3.13
N VAL A 274 -0.60 7.75 3.93
CA VAL A 274 -1.21 6.43 4.15
C VAL A 274 -2.58 6.42 3.48
N LEU A 275 -2.68 5.70 2.35
CA LEU A 275 -3.94 5.58 1.61
C LEU A 275 -4.80 4.45 2.18
N VAL A 276 -6.00 4.77 2.62
CA VAL A 276 -6.99 3.83 3.17
C VAL A 276 -8.26 3.88 2.32
N ASP A 277 -8.51 2.86 1.52
CA ASP A 277 -9.63 2.82 0.59
C ASP A 277 -10.96 2.47 1.28
N ILE A 278 -11.56 3.46 1.93
CA ILE A 278 -12.82 3.35 2.67
C ILE A 278 -13.96 2.81 1.78
N LEU A 279 -14.00 3.19 0.50
CA LEU A 279 -15.06 2.75 -0.40
C LEU A 279 -14.97 1.26 -0.70
N THR A 280 -13.77 0.76 -0.93
CA THR A 280 -13.54 -0.69 -1.11
C THR A 280 -13.85 -1.46 0.16
N ILE A 281 -13.53 -0.93 1.35
CA ILE A 281 -13.84 -1.55 2.65
C ILE A 281 -15.36 -1.65 2.82
N LEU A 282 -16.11 -0.58 2.57
CA LEU A 282 -17.58 -0.59 2.65
C LEU A 282 -18.19 -1.58 1.65
N ALA A 283 -17.72 -1.60 0.40
CA ALA A 283 -18.23 -2.50 -0.63
C ALA A 283 -17.93 -3.98 -0.37
N ALA A 284 -16.84 -4.29 0.33
CA ALA A 284 -16.39 -5.66 0.58
C ALA A 284 -16.92 -6.28 1.89
N GLY A 285 -17.47 -5.47 2.82
CA GLY A 285 -18.04 -5.96 4.07
C GLY A 285 -17.12 -5.87 5.29
N VAL A 286 -17.64 -6.26 6.46
CA VAL A 286 -16.98 -6.09 7.76
C VAL A 286 -15.61 -6.78 7.85
N GLY A 287 -15.42 -7.93 7.22
CA GLY A 287 -14.13 -8.62 7.23
C GLY A 287 -12.99 -7.80 6.64
N MET A 288 -13.26 -7.00 5.60
CA MET A 288 -12.27 -6.09 5.03
C MET A 288 -11.93 -4.93 5.99
N TYR A 289 -12.88 -4.48 6.79
CA TYR A 289 -12.64 -3.48 7.84
C TYR A 289 -11.65 -3.98 8.88
N ASP A 290 -11.89 -5.18 9.43
CA ASP A 290 -11.04 -5.77 10.47
C ASP A 290 -9.60 -5.96 9.96
N ASP A 291 -9.45 -6.43 8.73
CA ASP A 291 -8.15 -6.64 8.11
C ASP A 291 -7.39 -5.33 7.87
N ASN A 292 -8.10 -4.26 7.42
CA ASN A 292 -7.49 -2.94 7.26
C ASN A 292 -7.11 -2.32 8.60
N TRP A 293 -7.93 -2.51 9.61
CA TRP A 293 -7.65 -2.06 10.96
C TRP A 293 -6.40 -2.75 11.52
N GLN A 294 -6.25 -4.06 11.30
CA GLN A 294 -5.06 -4.80 11.70
C GLN A 294 -3.80 -4.29 10.99
N MET A 295 -3.86 -4.08 9.68
CA MET A 295 -2.74 -3.52 8.90
C MET A 295 -2.34 -2.12 9.40
N LEU A 296 -3.31 -1.27 9.71
CA LEU A 296 -3.04 0.06 10.28
C LEU A 296 -2.40 -0.07 11.66
N ARG A 297 -2.84 -1.00 12.48
CA ARG A 297 -2.24 -1.31 13.78
C ARG A 297 -0.78 -1.73 13.63
N ASP A 298 -0.49 -2.66 12.70
CA ASP A 298 0.88 -3.11 12.41
C ASP A 298 1.75 -1.94 11.92
N LEU A 299 1.21 -1.06 11.06
CA LEU A 299 1.88 0.16 10.65
C LEU A 299 2.21 1.05 11.87
N PHE A 300 1.26 1.23 12.78
CA PHE A 300 1.49 2.04 13.97
C PHE A 300 2.50 1.38 14.92
N GLU A 301 2.56 0.07 15.04
CA GLU A 301 3.60 -0.64 15.79
C GLU A 301 4.98 -0.38 15.17
N VAL A 302 5.09 -0.42 13.85
CA VAL A 302 6.31 -0.08 13.12
C VAL A 302 6.69 1.39 13.31
N LEU A 303 5.72 2.31 13.26
CA LEU A 303 5.96 3.75 13.43
C LEU A 303 6.33 4.13 14.88
N ASN A 304 6.04 3.28 15.85
CA ASN A 304 6.38 3.47 17.26
C ASN A 304 7.13 2.25 17.82
N PRO A 305 8.29 1.94 17.27
CA PRO A 305 9.08 0.84 17.78
C PRO A 305 9.51 1.16 19.22
N GLY A 306 9.38 0.19 20.13
CA GLY A 306 9.92 0.32 21.48
C GLY A 306 11.42 0.62 21.45
N GLU A 307 11.99 1.16 22.53
CA GLU A 307 13.40 1.58 22.61
C GLU A 307 14.38 0.47 22.16
N ASN A 308 14.08 -0.79 22.45
CA ASN A 308 14.89 -1.94 22.05
C ASN A 308 14.93 -2.16 20.53
N PHE A 309 13.84 -1.87 19.82
CA PHE A 309 13.75 -1.98 18.38
C PHE A 309 14.55 -0.84 17.71
N LEU A 310 14.42 0.41 18.19
CA LEU A 310 15.19 1.54 17.71
C LEU A 310 16.71 1.34 17.89
N MET A 311 17.12 0.74 19.00
CA MET A 311 18.52 0.39 19.22
C MET A 311 19.02 -0.70 18.27
N ARG A 312 18.18 -1.69 17.90
CA ARG A 312 18.55 -2.72 16.91
C ARG A 312 18.62 -2.15 15.51
N VAL A 313 17.60 -1.39 15.08
CA VAL A 313 17.60 -0.71 13.79
C VAL A 313 18.81 0.23 13.67
N GLY A 314 19.08 1.02 14.71
CA GLY A 314 20.25 1.90 14.77
C GLY A 314 21.58 1.14 14.71
N ARG A 315 21.65 -0.04 15.34
CA ARG A 315 22.85 -0.89 15.33
C ARG A 315 23.06 -1.57 13.97
N GLU A 316 22.01 -2.05 13.32
CA GLU A 316 22.08 -2.62 11.98
C GLU A 316 22.33 -1.54 10.91
N LEU A 317 21.74 -0.35 11.08
CA LEU A 317 22.05 0.80 10.23
C LEU A 317 23.48 1.32 10.44
N SER A 318 24.05 1.23 11.64
CA SER A 318 25.44 1.64 11.91
C SER A 318 26.47 0.65 11.44
N LYS A 319 26.16 -0.64 11.32
CA LYS A 319 27.05 -1.67 10.75
C LYS A 319 27.26 -1.50 9.24
N LEU A 320 26.26 -0.97 8.54
CA LEU A 320 26.42 -0.49 7.17
C LEU A 320 27.00 0.92 7.29
N LEU A 321 28.25 1.11 6.97
CA LEU A 321 28.94 2.42 6.87
C LEU A 321 28.13 3.34 5.94
N LEU A 322 27.00 3.83 6.45
CA LEU A 322 26.15 4.75 5.72
C LEU A 322 26.80 6.12 5.76
N PRO A 323 26.98 6.78 4.61
CA PRO A 323 27.37 8.18 4.56
C PRO A 323 26.46 9.00 5.48
N HIS A 324 26.96 10.10 6.02
CA HIS A 324 26.23 11.05 6.89
C HIS A 324 24.83 11.49 6.38
N GLN A 325 24.46 11.08 5.17
CA GLN A 325 23.20 11.41 4.50
C GLN A 325 22.00 10.54 4.93
N LEU A 326 22.22 9.42 5.63
CA LEU A 326 21.15 8.55 6.10
C LEU A 326 21.05 8.60 7.65
N ARG A 327 20.92 9.79 8.21
CA ARG A 327 20.37 9.90 9.57
C ARG A 327 18.95 9.34 9.53
N PRO A 328 18.54 8.48 10.49
CA PRO A 328 17.14 8.05 10.58
C PRO A 328 16.25 9.28 10.53
N GLY A 329 15.49 9.44 9.46
CA GLY A 329 14.45 10.46 9.41
C GLY A 329 13.41 10.04 10.47
N TRP A 330 13.19 10.86 11.48
CA TRP A 330 12.04 10.65 12.33
C TRP A 330 10.83 11.06 11.52
N ILE A 331 9.92 10.12 11.29
CA ILE A 331 8.63 10.45 10.70
C ILE A 331 7.93 11.42 11.64
N THR A 332 7.81 12.66 11.19
CA THR A 332 7.20 13.73 11.99
C THR A 332 5.77 14.01 11.58
N ARG A 333 5.38 13.60 10.35
CA ARG A 333 4.06 13.87 9.78
C ARG A 333 3.49 12.64 9.11
N VAL A 334 2.20 12.39 9.33
CA VAL A 334 1.44 11.33 8.66
C VAL A 334 0.12 11.90 8.15
N ALA A 335 -0.07 11.85 6.83
CA ALA A 335 -1.35 12.13 6.19
C ALA A 335 -2.11 10.82 5.99
N PHE A 336 -3.20 10.61 6.72
CA PHE A 336 -4.15 9.54 6.43
C PHE A 336 -5.13 10.03 5.38
N VAL A 337 -5.25 9.30 4.29
CA VAL A 337 -5.99 9.74 3.11
C VAL A 337 -7.01 8.70 2.69
N ALA A 338 -8.29 9.07 2.64
CA ALA A 338 -9.33 8.30 1.96
C ALA A 338 -9.33 8.69 0.47
N PRO A 339 -8.82 7.85 -0.44
CA PRO A 339 -8.77 8.13 -1.87
C PRO A 339 -10.13 7.96 -2.53
N LYS A 340 -10.22 8.28 -3.84
CA LYS A 340 -11.40 8.08 -4.70
C LYS A 340 -12.63 8.89 -4.26
N MET A 341 -12.44 10.05 -3.67
CA MET A 341 -13.51 10.94 -3.21
C MET A 341 -14.48 11.36 -4.33
N ASP A 342 -14.03 11.34 -5.58
CA ASP A 342 -14.82 11.62 -6.76
C ASP A 342 -15.94 10.57 -6.99
N LEU A 343 -15.78 9.33 -6.46
CA LEU A 343 -16.79 8.28 -6.51
C LEU A 343 -17.89 8.43 -5.43
N VAL A 344 -17.80 9.49 -4.61
CA VAL A 344 -18.76 9.84 -3.56
C VAL A 344 -19.50 11.11 -3.95
N HIS A 345 -20.82 11.10 -3.78
CA HIS A 345 -21.63 12.30 -4.01
C HIS A 345 -21.16 13.45 -3.09
N PRO A 346 -21.08 14.69 -3.56
CA PRO A 346 -20.55 15.83 -2.78
C PRO A 346 -21.15 15.97 -1.37
N GLU A 347 -22.44 15.68 -1.19
CA GLU A 347 -23.10 15.76 0.12
C GLU A 347 -22.61 14.75 1.16
N ASP A 348 -21.93 13.69 0.74
CA ASP A 348 -21.42 12.64 1.64
C ASP A 348 -19.90 12.69 1.82
N ARG A 349 -19.18 13.61 1.15
CA ARG A 349 -17.70 13.67 1.17
C ARG A 349 -17.14 13.87 2.57
N ASP A 350 -17.79 14.65 3.41
CA ASP A 350 -17.39 14.85 4.81
C ASP A 350 -17.51 13.57 5.64
N ARG A 351 -18.45 12.69 5.27
CA ARG A 351 -18.58 11.39 5.92
C ARG A 351 -17.43 10.46 5.59
N LEU A 352 -16.88 10.56 4.39
CA LEU A 352 -15.70 9.77 3.99
C LEU A 352 -14.50 10.04 4.91
N GLU A 353 -14.22 11.32 5.20
CA GLU A 353 -13.16 11.69 6.14
C GLU A 353 -13.47 11.26 7.57
N ARG A 354 -14.72 11.42 8.01
CA ARG A 354 -15.15 10.98 9.36
C ARG A 354 -15.01 9.48 9.56
N LEU A 355 -15.36 8.64 8.56
CA LEU A 355 -15.18 7.19 8.62
C LEU A 355 -13.68 6.83 8.75
N LEU A 356 -12.82 7.51 7.99
CA LEU A 356 -11.38 7.36 8.12
C LEU A 356 -10.89 7.74 9.52
N GLN A 357 -11.33 8.89 10.05
CA GLN A 357 -10.98 9.33 11.41
C GLN A 357 -11.41 8.33 12.47
N LYS A 358 -12.61 7.76 12.35
CA LYS A 358 -13.12 6.75 13.30
C LYS A 358 -12.36 5.43 13.24
N MET A 359 -11.87 5.05 12.07
CA MET A 359 -11.08 3.83 11.89
C MET A 359 -9.68 3.99 12.47
N VAL A 360 -9.03 5.12 12.20
CA VAL A 360 -7.61 5.35 12.52
C VAL A 360 -7.43 6.04 13.87
N GLY A 361 -8.38 6.90 14.27
CA GLY A 361 -8.21 7.84 15.38
C GLY A 361 -7.85 7.18 16.70
N LYS A 362 -8.42 6.01 17.00
CA LYS A 362 -8.09 5.24 18.22
C LYS A 362 -6.64 4.74 18.24
N LEU A 363 -6.03 4.51 17.07
CA LEU A 363 -4.64 4.07 16.94
C LEU A 363 -3.64 5.22 17.03
N ALA A 364 -4.10 6.45 16.72
CA ALA A 364 -3.25 7.63 16.60
C ALA A 364 -3.14 8.46 17.88
N THR A 365 -4.05 8.31 18.86
CA THR A 365 -4.22 9.21 20.01
C THR A 365 -3.12 9.17 21.06
N ASP A 366 -2.26 8.16 21.09
CA ASP A 366 -1.32 7.94 22.20
C ASP A 366 0.14 8.38 21.93
N ARG A 367 0.39 9.32 20.97
CA ARG A 367 1.75 9.56 20.47
C ARG A 367 2.21 11.00 20.61
N THR A 368 3.25 11.21 21.38
CA THR A 368 3.95 12.49 21.49
C THR A 368 4.92 12.68 20.33
N GLY A 369 4.83 13.83 19.65
CA GLY A 369 5.78 14.23 18.60
C GLY A 369 5.39 13.91 17.15
N LEU A 370 4.38 13.07 16.91
CA LEU A 370 3.85 12.79 15.58
C LEU A 370 2.70 13.75 15.26
N ARG A 371 2.82 14.51 14.17
CA ARG A 371 1.71 15.29 13.62
C ARG A 371 0.97 14.44 12.60
N TYR A 372 -0.34 14.27 12.75
CA TYR A 372 -1.15 13.57 11.75
C TYR A 372 -2.39 14.39 11.37
N ARG A 373 -2.83 14.20 10.15
CA ARG A 373 -4.06 14.80 9.62
C ARG A 373 -4.81 13.76 8.78
N PHE A 374 -6.12 13.95 8.70
CA PHE A 374 -7.01 13.15 7.89
C PHE A 374 -7.45 13.97 6.67
N PHE A 375 -7.54 13.30 5.55
CA PHE A 375 -7.95 13.90 4.28
C PHE A 375 -8.84 12.91 3.51
N ASN A 376 -9.77 13.45 2.77
CA ASN A 376 -10.38 12.78 1.64
C ASN A 376 -9.75 13.34 0.35
N CYS A 377 -9.59 12.52 -0.68
CA CYS A 377 -8.87 12.93 -1.89
C CYS A 377 -9.42 12.25 -3.14
N ALA A 378 -9.42 12.97 -4.26
CA ALA A 378 -9.43 12.41 -5.59
C ALA A 378 -8.17 12.87 -6.32
N ALA A 379 -7.21 11.97 -6.50
CA ALA A 379 -5.99 12.27 -7.26
C ALA A 379 -6.28 12.53 -8.75
N VAL A 380 -7.33 11.93 -9.27
CA VAL A 380 -7.91 12.16 -10.59
C VAL A 380 -9.43 12.18 -10.44
N VAL A 381 -10.09 13.26 -10.87
CA VAL A 381 -11.55 13.34 -10.89
C VAL A 381 -12.07 12.64 -12.14
N SER A 382 -12.82 11.57 -11.95
CA SER A 382 -13.31 10.68 -13.01
C SER A 382 -14.82 10.69 -13.16
N THR A 383 -15.53 11.37 -12.25
CA THR A 383 -17.01 11.46 -12.26
C THR A 383 -17.49 12.89 -12.12
N VAL A 384 -18.74 13.09 -12.53
CA VAL A 384 -19.48 14.33 -12.34
C VAL A 384 -20.73 14.01 -11.50
N ALA A 385 -20.93 14.78 -10.43
CA ALA A 385 -22.15 14.63 -9.61
C ALA A 385 -23.37 15.14 -10.35
N LEU A 386 -24.48 14.41 -10.24
CA LEU A 386 -25.78 14.80 -10.75
C LEU A 386 -26.70 15.13 -9.56
N PRO A 387 -27.80 15.88 -9.79
CA PRO A 387 -28.76 16.20 -8.75
C PRO A 387 -29.31 14.94 -8.07
N ILE A 388 -29.62 15.06 -6.77
CA ILE A 388 -30.32 14.03 -6.00
C ILE A 388 -31.77 13.97 -6.46
N GLU A 389 -32.24 12.76 -6.76
CA GLU A 389 -33.63 12.48 -7.13
C GLU A 389 -34.16 11.41 -6.18
N GLU A 390 -35.35 11.63 -5.60
CA GLU A 390 -36.01 10.67 -4.68
C GLU A 390 -35.07 10.12 -3.59
N ASN A 391 -34.27 10.98 -2.99
CA ASN A 391 -33.27 10.61 -1.99
C ASN A 391 -32.15 9.66 -2.48
N ARG A 392 -32.02 9.49 -3.82
CA ARG A 392 -30.96 8.70 -4.46
C ARG A 392 -29.86 9.61 -4.99
N ARG A 393 -28.63 9.18 -4.81
CA ARG A 393 -27.42 9.88 -5.25
C ARG A 393 -26.96 9.36 -6.59
N PHE A 394 -26.57 10.28 -7.49
CA PHE A 394 -26.17 9.92 -8.83
C PHE A 394 -24.82 10.53 -9.19
N LEU A 395 -24.02 9.72 -9.88
CA LEU A 395 -22.77 10.15 -10.51
C LEU A 395 -22.82 9.79 -12.01
N LYS A 396 -22.11 10.58 -12.83
CA LYS A 396 -21.92 10.29 -14.25
C LYS A 396 -20.44 10.04 -14.51
N GLY A 397 -20.12 8.94 -15.20
CA GLY A 397 -18.73 8.55 -15.53
C GLY A 397 -18.70 7.51 -16.64
N ILE A 398 -17.52 7.23 -17.19
CA ILE A 398 -17.34 6.20 -18.23
C ILE A 398 -17.13 4.85 -17.54
N PRO A 399 -18.03 3.86 -17.72
CA PRO A 399 -17.96 2.59 -17.03
C PRO A 399 -16.69 1.80 -17.39
N TYR A 400 -15.99 1.25 -16.39
CA TYR A 400 -14.82 0.40 -16.57
C TYR A 400 -15.19 -1.08 -16.68
N ARG A 401 -16.31 -1.49 -16.04
CA ARG A 401 -16.84 -2.86 -16.08
C ARG A 401 -18.33 -2.85 -16.45
N ASP A 402 -18.77 -3.95 -17.05
CA ASP A 402 -20.20 -4.23 -17.24
C ASP A 402 -20.86 -4.72 -15.94
N LEU A 403 -22.16 -4.95 -15.98
CA LEU A 403 -22.96 -5.48 -14.86
C LEU A 403 -22.53 -6.89 -14.40
N LYS A 404 -21.75 -7.61 -15.22
CA LYS A 404 -21.20 -8.93 -14.90
C LYS A 404 -19.76 -8.83 -14.35
N GLY A 405 -19.24 -7.61 -14.12
CA GLY A 405 -17.90 -7.37 -13.62
C GLY A 405 -16.78 -7.53 -14.67
N LYS A 406 -17.12 -7.76 -15.96
CA LYS A 406 -16.14 -7.88 -17.04
C LYS A 406 -15.69 -6.49 -17.50
N LYS A 407 -14.37 -6.31 -17.66
CA LYS A 407 -13.80 -5.09 -18.23
C LYS A 407 -14.32 -4.84 -19.64
N ILE A 408 -14.81 -3.61 -19.88
CA ILE A 408 -15.29 -3.16 -21.19
C ILE A 408 -14.42 -2.01 -21.70
N PRO A 409 -14.34 -1.79 -23.02
CA PRO A 409 -13.63 -0.63 -23.57
C PRO A 409 -14.31 0.69 -23.16
N PRO A 410 -13.59 1.82 -23.10
CA PRO A 410 -14.18 3.12 -22.84
C PRO A 410 -15.29 3.43 -23.83
N GLY A 411 -16.43 3.85 -23.35
CA GLY A 411 -17.60 4.24 -24.13
C GLY A 411 -18.17 5.58 -23.68
N GLU A 412 -19.46 5.79 -23.90
CA GLU A 412 -20.17 7.01 -23.48
C GLU A 412 -20.32 7.04 -21.94
N PRO A 413 -20.25 8.25 -21.32
CA PRO A 413 -20.51 8.42 -19.90
C PRO A 413 -21.94 8.00 -19.53
N GLN A 414 -22.08 7.18 -18.49
CA GLN A 414 -23.36 6.66 -17.98
C GLN A 414 -23.69 7.23 -16.60
N LYS A 415 -24.99 7.26 -16.27
CA LYS A 415 -25.53 7.62 -14.95
C LYS A 415 -25.47 6.38 -14.05
N PHE A 416 -24.85 6.51 -12.88
CA PHE A 416 -24.80 5.48 -11.84
C PHE A 416 -25.58 5.93 -10.61
N THR A 417 -26.40 5.05 -10.07
CA THR A 417 -26.90 5.23 -8.70
C THR A 417 -25.82 4.76 -7.75
N VAL A 418 -25.41 5.63 -6.82
CA VAL A 418 -24.35 5.32 -5.85
C VAL A 418 -24.90 5.27 -4.44
N SER A 419 -24.29 4.48 -3.58
CA SER A 419 -24.66 4.41 -2.18
C SER A 419 -24.30 5.70 -1.45
N GLY A 420 -25.18 6.14 -0.55
CA GLY A 420 -24.85 7.16 0.43
C GLY A 420 -23.89 6.60 1.47
N LEU A 421 -22.96 7.42 1.95
CA LEU A 421 -22.07 7.00 3.03
C LEU A 421 -22.80 7.04 4.39
N PRO A 422 -22.57 6.04 5.27
CA PRO A 422 -23.11 6.05 6.62
C PRO A 422 -22.41 7.12 7.48
N GLU A 423 -23.07 7.56 8.55
CA GLU A 423 -22.49 8.51 9.53
C GLU A 423 -21.43 7.85 10.41
N ASP A 424 -21.52 6.54 10.58
CA ASP A 424 -20.58 5.72 11.33
C ASP A 424 -20.39 4.36 10.66
N TRP A 425 -19.32 3.64 11.00
CA TRP A 425 -19.15 2.27 10.56
C TRP A 425 -20.34 1.42 11.02
N PRO A 426 -21.02 0.71 10.09
CA PRO A 426 -22.09 -0.21 10.48
C PRO A 426 -21.55 -1.31 11.39
N ARG A 427 -22.38 -1.81 12.30
CA ARG A 427 -21.98 -2.93 13.17
C ARG A 427 -21.87 -4.23 12.40
N GLU A 428 -22.77 -4.42 11.45
CA GLU A 428 -22.84 -5.58 10.58
C GLU A 428 -23.16 -5.09 9.16
N TRP A 429 -22.39 -5.49 8.19
CA TRP A 429 -22.66 -5.28 6.78
C TRP A 429 -21.91 -6.31 5.93
N HIS A 430 -22.43 -6.58 4.73
CA HIS A 430 -21.95 -7.63 3.85
C HIS A 430 -21.42 -7.04 2.55
N ALA A 431 -20.70 -7.86 1.79
CA ALA A 431 -20.25 -7.51 0.46
C ALA A 431 -21.47 -7.18 -0.43
N GLY A 432 -21.42 -6.03 -1.09
CA GLY A 432 -22.47 -5.55 -1.99
C GLY A 432 -23.54 -4.66 -1.34
N ASP A 433 -23.55 -4.46 -0.01
CA ASP A 433 -24.46 -3.52 0.65
C ASP A 433 -24.19 -2.06 0.23
N TYR A 434 -22.95 -1.77 -0.17
CA TYR A 434 -22.53 -0.48 -0.70
C TYR A 434 -21.99 -0.64 -2.12
N PHE A 435 -22.42 0.27 -2.99
CA PHE A 435 -22.01 0.29 -4.39
C PHE A 435 -21.36 1.62 -4.75
N PHE A 436 -20.15 1.55 -5.32
CA PHE A 436 -19.41 2.65 -5.92
C PHE A 436 -18.94 2.22 -7.31
N PRO A 437 -19.13 3.04 -8.37
CA PRO A 437 -18.85 2.60 -9.72
C PRO A 437 -17.34 2.53 -9.99
N GLU A 438 -16.93 1.53 -10.76
CA GLU A 438 -15.60 1.54 -11.38
C GLU A 438 -15.69 2.28 -12.72
N VAL A 439 -14.94 3.36 -12.86
CA VAL A 439 -14.96 4.23 -14.04
C VAL A 439 -13.57 4.41 -14.65
N TYR A 440 -13.50 4.76 -15.93
CA TYR A 440 -12.27 5.20 -16.58
C TYR A 440 -11.88 6.60 -16.15
N PRO A 441 -10.58 6.95 -16.15
CA PRO A 441 -10.14 8.32 -15.94
C PRO A 441 -10.60 9.22 -17.09
N VAL A 442 -10.91 10.48 -16.78
CA VAL A 442 -11.26 11.49 -17.79
C VAL A 442 -9.97 12.07 -18.37
N ILE A 443 -9.86 12.07 -19.70
CA ILE A 443 -8.75 12.71 -20.39
C ILE A 443 -8.90 14.23 -20.24
N PRO A 444 -7.87 14.97 -19.79
CA PRO A 444 -7.93 16.42 -19.71
C PRO A 444 -8.20 17.06 -21.07
N ALA A 445 -9.02 18.11 -21.10
CA ALA A 445 -9.35 18.83 -22.34
C ALA A 445 -8.09 19.38 -23.07
N ARG A 446 -7.07 19.75 -22.29
CA ARG A 446 -5.74 20.13 -22.80
C ARG A 446 -4.74 19.05 -22.38
N LYS A 447 -4.17 18.34 -23.35
CA LYS A 447 -3.19 17.25 -23.14
C LYS A 447 -1.92 17.65 -22.36
N SER A 448 -1.64 18.94 -22.24
CA SER A 448 -0.53 19.49 -21.43
C SER A 448 -0.90 19.73 -19.97
N CYS A 449 -2.18 19.65 -19.62
CA CYS A 449 -2.64 19.91 -18.25
C CYS A 449 -2.79 18.60 -17.48
N PRO A 450 -2.49 18.60 -16.15
CA PRO A 450 -2.86 17.50 -15.27
C PRO A 450 -4.39 17.29 -15.24
N PRO A 451 -4.88 16.06 -14.99
CA PRO A 451 -6.28 15.81 -14.68
C PRO A 451 -6.76 16.66 -13.49
N ASP A 452 -8.05 16.94 -13.41
CA ASP A 452 -8.61 17.60 -12.24
C ASP A 452 -8.43 16.72 -10.98
N GLN A 453 -8.17 17.37 -9.86
CA GLN A 453 -7.94 16.74 -8.57
C GLN A 453 -8.82 17.36 -7.46
N LEU A 454 -8.93 16.69 -6.32
CA LEU A 454 -9.56 17.21 -5.11
C LEU A 454 -8.64 16.92 -3.92
N ASN A 455 -8.21 17.96 -3.21
CA ASN A 455 -7.39 17.93 -1.99
C ASN A 455 -5.99 17.31 -2.10
N LEU A 456 -5.49 17.01 -3.30
CA LEU A 456 -4.13 16.49 -3.50
C LEU A 456 -3.07 17.52 -3.10
N ASP A 457 -3.31 18.78 -3.42
CA ASP A 457 -2.52 19.94 -3.05
C ASP A 457 -2.41 20.11 -1.52
N ARG A 458 -3.53 20.02 -0.81
CA ARG A 458 -3.57 20.16 0.67
C ARG A 458 -2.81 19.04 1.38
N ILE A 459 -2.83 17.83 0.82
CA ILE A 459 -2.06 16.70 1.35
C ILE A 459 -0.58 16.95 1.15
N PHE A 460 -0.18 17.38 -0.06
CA PHE A 460 1.22 17.65 -0.38
C PHE A 460 1.78 18.81 0.47
N ASP A 461 1.03 19.87 0.62
CA ASP A 461 1.42 21.00 1.46
C ASP A 461 1.66 20.58 2.92
N PHE A 462 0.77 19.75 3.48
CA PHE A 462 0.93 19.21 4.84
C PHE A 462 2.16 18.33 5.02
N VAL A 463 2.51 17.48 4.05
CA VAL A 463 3.64 16.55 4.20
C VAL A 463 4.99 17.17 3.84
N LEU A 464 4.99 18.30 3.14
CA LEU A 464 6.20 19.02 2.75
C LEU A 464 6.65 20.03 3.83
N ASP A 465 5.70 20.70 4.50
CA ASP A 465 5.99 21.70 5.56
C ASP A 465 6.72 21.11 6.77
#